data_7141c1773ddbb7a43cf0019f168eaaa3
#
_entry.id   7141c1773ddbb7a43cf0019f168eaaa3
#
_cell.length_a   1.000
_cell.length_b   1.000
_cell.length_c   1.000
_cell.angle_alpha   90.00
_cell.angle_beta   90.00
_cell.angle_gamma   90.00
#
_symmetry.space_group_name_H-M   'P 1'
#
loop_
_entity.id
_entity.type
_entity.pdbx_description
1 polymer ?
#
loop_
_entity_poly.entity_id
_entity_poly.type
_entity_poly.pdbx_seq_one_letter_code
_entity_poly.pdbx_strand_id
1 'polypeptide(L)'
;MSADVHDPMAEAIEAPAPVGPRPEHTPRVAVVGSGIAGLAATRALVERGIGVTVLEREEGSGGRLRGWDTTLADGTTATMTRGFHAFFRQYYNLRTLLRHGDPDLSALVPLRDYPLVHASGLADRFSGLPSTPPWNAAVLAATSRSFPARELAGVNVPAALQLLDVDVPGVYERLDHLSARDLLEAIRFPRSARHLAFEVFSRSFFAAPERLSAAEMAVMFHIYFLGSSEGLVFDVPRSPFPQALWEPLAERLRATGAAFHHGARVERIIPEEPTGATVVWAASGGERSERFDGVVLATDPGGLREVVAHSPALGDEIWRTRVSGLPSAPPFLVSRYWLDRPVRTHRQAFLGTAGHPTLDNVSVLERYEDQAADWARRTGGSVVELHAYALPPGCDPATEQVSLWKQALEVYPELRGAKAVDSRHELREDCPLFPPGGYGDRCTVGTPHPWLVVAGDHVRVDLPVALMERAATSGVLAANALLTRWGRWGHTVWSVPRRGRFAPLRALARSLRQPGHRPEERNR
;
A
#
# COMPACT_ATOMS: atom_id res chain seq x y z
N MET A 1 19.32 -5.65 15.34
CA MET A 1 17.98 -5.93 14.79
C MET A 1 17.15 -4.68 14.97
N SER A 2 16.33 -4.30 13.99
CA SER A 2 15.35 -3.23 14.19
C SER A 2 14.38 -3.63 15.31
N ALA A 3 13.95 -2.69 16.15
CA ALA A 3 13.02 -2.96 17.26
C ALA A 3 11.65 -3.54 16.82
N ASP A 4 11.36 -3.53 15.52
CA ASP A 4 10.09 -3.97 14.94
C ASP A 4 10.14 -5.33 14.24
N VAL A 5 11.32 -5.94 14.13
CA VAL A 5 11.50 -7.21 13.44
C VAL A 5 11.49 -8.34 14.45
N HIS A 6 10.36 -9.03 14.58
CA HIS A 6 10.19 -10.16 15.50
C HIS A 6 10.31 -11.50 14.77
N ASP A 7 10.12 -11.52 13.45
CA ASP A 7 10.31 -12.71 12.65
C ASP A 7 11.81 -13.05 12.54
N PRO A 8 12.28 -14.19 13.10
CA PRO A 8 13.70 -14.57 13.04
C PRO A 8 14.19 -14.88 11.62
N MET A 9 13.30 -15.03 10.65
CA MET A 9 13.64 -15.27 9.26
C MET A 9 13.53 -14.00 8.39
N ALA A 10 13.17 -12.85 8.95
CA ALA A 10 13.20 -11.60 8.21
C ALA A 10 14.62 -11.31 7.71
N GLU A 11 14.72 -10.81 6.49
CA GLU A 11 15.99 -10.55 5.81
C GLU A 11 16.37 -9.08 5.90
N ALA A 12 17.59 -8.81 6.34
CA ALA A 12 18.23 -7.50 6.24
C ALA A 12 18.95 -7.41 4.89
N ILE A 13 18.60 -6.42 4.10
CA ILE A 13 19.24 -6.13 2.82
C ILE A 13 20.10 -4.88 3.02
N GLU A 14 21.40 -5.09 3.11
CA GLU A 14 22.36 -4.02 3.30
C GLU A 14 22.42 -3.12 2.05
N ALA A 15 22.64 -1.82 2.29
CA ALA A 15 22.86 -0.89 1.20
C ALA A 15 24.13 -1.26 0.43
N PRO A 16 24.17 -1.04 -0.90
CA PRO A 16 25.40 -1.18 -1.67
C PRO A 16 26.52 -0.32 -1.09
N ALA A 17 27.75 -0.79 -1.22
CA ALA A 17 28.93 -0.01 -0.86
C ALA A 17 28.97 1.29 -1.68
N PRO A 18 29.46 2.40 -1.09
CA PRO A 18 29.64 3.65 -1.81
C PRO A 18 30.56 3.46 -3.03
N VAL A 19 30.16 4.03 -4.18
CA VAL A 19 30.93 3.89 -5.43
C VAL A 19 31.53 5.24 -5.88
N GLY A 20 30.77 6.31 -5.68
CA GLY A 20 31.18 7.67 -6.13
C GLY A 20 32.11 8.37 -5.15
N PRO A 21 32.79 9.44 -5.60
CA PRO A 21 33.54 10.33 -4.70
C PRO A 21 32.56 11.12 -3.82
N ARG A 22 33.04 11.53 -2.64
CA ARG A 22 32.30 12.50 -1.82
C ARG A 22 32.36 13.87 -2.48
N PRO A 23 31.22 14.51 -2.75
CA PRO A 23 31.21 15.89 -3.23
C PRO A 23 31.85 16.84 -2.24
N GLU A 24 32.48 17.91 -2.72
CA GLU A 24 33.06 18.98 -1.88
C GLU A 24 31.98 19.79 -1.16
N HIS A 25 30.81 19.93 -1.79
CA HIS A 25 29.65 20.59 -1.20
C HIS A 25 28.61 19.55 -0.71
N THR A 26 27.73 19.96 0.17
CA THR A 26 26.59 19.15 0.58
C THR A 26 25.59 19.05 -0.59
N PRO A 27 25.33 17.85 -1.13
CA PRO A 27 24.34 17.69 -2.19
C PRO A 27 22.94 18.12 -1.75
N ARG A 28 22.18 18.67 -2.69
CA ARG A 28 20.80 19.11 -2.51
C ARG A 28 19.85 18.26 -3.35
N VAL A 29 18.80 17.75 -2.74
CA VAL A 29 17.83 16.85 -3.39
C VAL A 29 16.43 17.46 -3.33
N ALA A 30 15.76 17.51 -4.47
CA ALA A 30 14.33 17.72 -4.53
C ALA A 30 13.59 16.39 -4.38
N VAL A 31 12.69 16.29 -3.41
CA VAL A 31 11.75 15.17 -3.26
C VAL A 31 10.37 15.65 -3.70
N VAL A 32 9.87 15.10 -4.81
CA VAL A 32 8.58 15.48 -5.41
C VAL A 32 7.50 14.56 -4.88
N GLY A 33 6.67 15.09 -3.99
CA GLY A 33 5.63 14.37 -3.26
C GLY A 33 6.02 13.99 -1.83
N SER A 34 5.15 14.27 -0.87
CA SER A 34 5.31 13.96 0.56
C SER A 34 4.41 12.80 1.01
N GLY A 35 4.14 11.84 0.14
CA GLY A 35 3.59 10.54 0.50
C GLY A 35 4.61 9.66 1.22
N ILE A 36 4.25 8.44 1.59
CA ILE A 36 5.12 7.49 2.32
C ILE A 36 6.48 7.34 1.64
N ALA A 37 6.52 7.19 0.32
CA ALA A 37 7.77 7.01 -0.43
C ALA A 37 8.68 8.24 -0.34
N GLY A 38 8.12 9.44 -0.52
CA GLY A 38 8.87 10.69 -0.41
C GLY A 38 9.37 10.96 0.99
N LEU A 39 8.54 10.71 2.02
CA LEU A 39 8.94 10.86 3.42
C LEU A 39 10.03 9.86 3.82
N ALA A 40 9.96 8.61 3.31
CA ALA A 40 10.99 7.59 3.54
C ALA A 40 12.32 7.98 2.87
N ALA A 41 12.28 8.49 1.63
CA ALA A 41 13.47 9.02 0.95
C ALA A 41 14.04 10.23 1.68
N THR A 42 13.18 11.18 2.10
CA THR A 42 13.58 12.37 2.86
C THR A 42 14.32 11.98 4.13
N ARG A 43 13.73 11.09 4.96
CA ARG A 43 14.37 10.59 6.18
C ARG A 43 15.76 10.01 5.88
N ALA A 44 15.83 9.09 4.92
CA ALA A 44 17.07 8.40 4.60
C ALA A 44 18.17 9.36 4.09
N LEU A 45 17.81 10.41 3.36
CA LEU A 45 18.75 11.41 2.87
C LEU A 45 19.24 12.35 3.98
N VAL A 46 18.32 12.92 4.79
CA VAL A 46 18.72 13.88 5.86
C VAL A 46 19.55 13.22 6.94
N GLU A 47 19.27 11.95 7.31
CA GLU A 47 20.09 11.17 8.25
C GLU A 47 21.54 10.96 7.77
N ARG A 48 21.80 11.14 6.47
CA ARG A 48 23.13 11.09 5.86
C ARG A 48 23.71 12.45 5.54
N GLY A 49 23.08 13.53 6.03
CA GLY A 49 23.56 14.90 5.88
C GLY A 49 23.41 15.44 4.46
N ILE A 50 22.37 15.04 3.76
CA ILE A 50 21.96 15.59 2.46
C ILE A 50 20.94 16.69 2.69
N GLY A 51 21.07 17.83 2.01
CA GLY A 51 20.05 18.88 1.99
C GLY A 51 18.82 18.44 1.19
N VAL A 52 17.65 18.45 1.81
CA VAL A 52 16.42 17.99 1.16
C VAL A 52 15.36 19.07 1.12
N THR A 53 14.80 19.31 -0.06
CA THR A 53 13.62 20.15 -0.28
C THR A 53 12.47 19.26 -0.76
N VAL A 54 11.41 19.17 0.04
CA VAL A 54 10.19 18.41 -0.29
C VAL A 54 9.19 19.35 -0.93
N LEU A 55 8.72 19.01 -2.13
CA LEU A 55 7.74 19.75 -2.91
C LEU A 55 6.44 18.94 -2.96
N GLU A 56 5.39 19.41 -2.29
CA GLU A 56 4.09 18.75 -2.19
C GLU A 56 2.99 19.65 -2.74
N ARG A 57 2.16 19.11 -3.65
CA ARG A 57 1.05 19.87 -4.27
C ARG A 57 -0.09 20.17 -3.31
N GLU A 58 -0.30 19.31 -2.32
CA GLU A 58 -1.37 19.45 -1.32
C GLU A 58 -0.89 20.30 -0.13
N GLU A 59 -1.84 20.74 0.70
CA GLU A 59 -1.54 21.55 1.89
C GLU A 59 -0.95 20.74 3.05
N GLY A 60 -0.95 19.41 2.96
CA GLY A 60 -0.44 18.50 4.00
C GLY A 60 0.26 17.28 3.44
N SER A 61 1.12 16.70 4.26
CA SER A 61 1.84 15.46 3.95
C SER A 61 0.97 14.21 4.09
N GLY A 62 1.45 13.07 3.56
CA GLY A 62 0.80 11.77 3.68
C GLY A 62 0.34 11.18 2.34
N GLY A 63 0.24 11.98 1.28
CA GLY A 63 -0.18 11.52 -0.05
C GLY A 63 -1.57 10.88 -0.02
N ARG A 64 -1.68 9.60 -0.37
CA ARG A 64 -2.96 8.87 -0.30
C ARG A 64 -3.45 8.58 1.12
N LEU A 65 -2.61 8.73 2.13
CA LEU A 65 -2.98 8.66 3.55
C LEU A 65 -3.04 10.05 4.19
N ARG A 66 -3.24 11.10 3.42
CA ARG A 66 -3.47 12.44 3.97
C ARG A 66 -4.84 12.56 4.62
N GLY A 67 -4.99 13.57 5.45
CA GLY A 67 -6.28 14.02 5.94
C GLY A 67 -6.46 15.52 5.71
N TRP A 68 -7.68 15.97 5.83
CA TRP A 68 -8.05 17.39 5.71
C TRP A 68 -9.25 17.69 6.60
N ASP A 69 -9.29 18.88 7.14
CA ASP A 69 -10.39 19.31 7.98
C ASP A 69 -11.66 19.60 7.17
N THR A 70 -12.80 19.27 7.74
CA THR A 70 -14.12 19.55 7.22
C THR A 70 -15.04 20.01 8.35
N THR A 71 -15.91 20.98 8.08
CA THR A 71 -16.94 21.39 9.03
C THR A 71 -18.21 20.59 8.79
N LEU A 72 -18.70 19.92 9.82
CA LEU A 72 -19.92 19.14 9.80
C LEU A 72 -21.16 20.05 9.91
N ALA A 73 -22.33 19.51 9.57
CA ALA A 73 -23.60 20.23 9.64
C ALA A 73 -23.96 20.72 11.05
N ASP A 74 -23.44 20.08 12.10
CA ASP A 74 -23.60 20.50 13.50
C ASP A 74 -22.59 21.58 13.93
N GLY A 75 -21.78 22.10 13.00
CA GLY A 75 -20.75 23.11 13.25
C GLY A 75 -19.44 22.60 13.82
N THR A 76 -19.31 21.29 14.08
CA THR A 76 -18.05 20.72 14.59
C THR A 76 -17.05 20.50 13.45
N THR A 77 -15.77 20.63 13.77
CA THR A 77 -14.68 20.27 12.84
C THR A 77 -14.37 18.79 12.98
N ALA A 78 -14.29 18.08 11.87
CA ALA A 78 -13.82 16.72 11.78
C ALA A 78 -12.69 16.62 10.72
N THR A 79 -11.78 15.70 10.91
CA THR A 79 -10.75 15.41 9.91
C THR A 79 -11.20 14.26 9.02
N MET A 80 -11.41 14.54 7.74
CA MET A 80 -11.68 13.52 6.73
C MET A 80 -10.36 12.92 6.25
N THR A 81 -10.39 11.64 5.93
CA THR A 81 -9.25 10.90 5.35
C THR A 81 -9.74 10.09 4.15
N ARG A 82 -8.83 9.40 3.47
CA ARG A 82 -9.19 8.49 2.38
C ARG A 82 -9.51 7.08 2.88
N GLY A 83 -9.91 6.98 4.14
CA GLY A 83 -10.46 5.80 4.75
C GLY A 83 -9.45 4.90 5.45
N PHE A 84 -9.94 3.75 5.85
CA PHE A 84 -9.24 2.74 6.63
C PHE A 84 -7.95 2.25 5.94
N HIS A 85 -6.86 2.17 6.72
CA HIS A 85 -5.59 1.55 6.32
C HIS A 85 -5.04 0.68 7.45
N ALA A 86 -4.64 -0.54 7.10
CA ALA A 86 -4.07 -1.51 8.04
C ALA A 86 -2.55 -1.43 8.07
N PHE A 87 -1.99 -1.14 9.23
CA PHE A 87 -0.54 -1.07 9.46
C PHE A 87 -0.05 -2.42 9.99
N PHE A 88 0.29 -3.33 9.09
CA PHE A 88 0.76 -4.65 9.44
C PHE A 88 2.13 -4.63 10.11
N ARG A 89 2.41 -5.66 10.94
CA ARG A 89 3.68 -5.73 11.68
C ARG A 89 4.88 -6.05 10.77
N GLN A 90 4.66 -6.78 9.70
CA GLN A 90 5.67 -7.04 8.66
C GLN A 90 5.95 -5.85 7.74
N TYR A 91 5.38 -4.69 7.97
CA TYR A 91 5.74 -3.44 7.28
C TYR A 91 6.94 -2.78 7.97
N TYR A 92 8.09 -3.44 7.91
CA TYR A 92 9.28 -3.08 8.68
C TYR A 92 9.83 -1.69 8.33
N ASN A 93 9.91 -1.38 7.03
CA ASN A 93 10.46 -0.10 6.57
C ASN A 93 9.48 1.06 6.82
N LEU A 94 8.19 0.82 6.68
CA LEU A 94 7.16 1.79 7.06
C LEU A 94 7.19 2.06 8.57
N ARG A 95 7.23 1.02 9.40
CA ARG A 95 7.30 1.18 10.86
C ARG A 95 8.58 1.90 11.28
N THR A 96 9.70 1.61 10.64
CA THR A 96 10.96 2.35 10.85
C THR A 96 10.82 3.83 10.49
N LEU A 97 10.10 4.16 9.40
CA LEU A 97 9.79 5.55 9.05
C LEU A 97 8.94 6.23 10.13
N LEU A 98 7.87 5.59 10.58
CA LEU A 98 6.95 6.15 11.56
C LEU A 98 7.63 6.38 12.92
N ARG A 99 8.56 5.50 13.34
CA ARG A 99 9.34 5.67 14.57
C ARG A 99 10.23 6.91 14.56
N HIS A 100 10.49 7.50 13.43
CA HIS A 100 11.23 8.75 13.37
C HIS A 100 10.42 9.92 13.95
N GLY A 101 9.09 9.90 13.82
CA GLY A 101 8.18 10.87 14.44
C GLY A 101 7.62 10.44 15.80
N ASP A 102 7.39 9.13 15.97
CA ASP A 102 6.84 8.52 17.19
C ASP A 102 7.66 7.25 17.53
N PRO A 103 8.74 7.37 18.34
CA PRO A 103 9.67 6.26 18.60
C PRO A 103 9.02 4.99 19.13
N ASP A 104 7.95 5.10 19.91
CA ASP A 104 7.25 3.98 20.54
C ASP A 104 6.06 3.47 19.70
N LEU A 105 5.75 4.14 18.59
CA LEU A 105 4.53 3.92 17.78
C LEU A 105 3.25 3.99 18.63
N SER A 106 3.23 4.87 19.61
CA SER A 106 2.14 5.04 20.58
C SER A 106 0.85 5.53 19.93
N ALA A 107 0.95 6.17 18.77
CA ALA A 107 -0.18 6.59 17.94
C ALA A 107 -0.88 5.42 17.23
N LEU A 108 -0.27 4.22 17.19
CA LEU A 108 -0.84 3.02 16.58
C LEU A 108 -1.43 2.10 17.66
N VAL A 109 -2.69 1.68 17.48
CA VAL A 109 -3.37 0.75 18.37
C VAL A 109 -3.71 -0.55 17.65
N PRO A 110 -3.49 -1.73 18.29
CA PRO A 110 -3.76 -3.01 17.64
C PRO A 110 -5.26 -3.29 17.54
N LEU A 111 -5.73 -3.64 16.35
CA LEU A 111 -7.01 -4.28 16.16
C LEU A 111 -6.84 -5.79 16.35
N ARG A 112 -7.34 -6.28 17.49
CA ARG A 112 -7.14 -7.68 17.91
C ARG A 112 -8.01 -8.68 17.16
N ASP A 113 -9.10 -8.22 16.56
CA ASP A 113 -10.02 -9.04 15.77
C ASP A 113 -10.63 -8.23 14.62
N TYR A 114 -10.68 -8.84 13.46
CA TYR A 114 -11.34 -8.28 12.27
C TYR A 114 -12.04 -9.42 11.53
N PRO A 115 -13.30 -9.69 11.85
CA PRO A 115 -14.06 -10.73 11.18
C PRO A 115 -14.26 -10.39 9.71
N LEU A 116 -14.32 -11.43 8.86
CA LEU A 116 -14.79 -11.36 7.50
C LEU A 116 -16.13 -12.08 7.40
N VAL A 117 -17.15 -11.39 6.93
CA VAL A 117 -18.50 -11.94 6.81
C VAL A 117 -18.95 -11.92 5.35
N HIS A 118 -19.31 -13.09 4.84
CA HIS A 118 -19.89 -13.24 3.51
C HIS A 118 -21.41 -13.08 3.57
N ALA A 119 -22.03 -12.51 2.53
CA ALA A 119 -23.47 -12.30 2.42
C ALA A 119 -24.30 -13.59 2.61
N SER A 120 -23.72 -14.77 2.33
CA SER A 120 -24.36 -16.08 2.61
C SER A 120 -24.38 -16.49 4.08
N GLY A 121 -23.80 -15.69 4.99
CA GLY A 121 -23.69 -15.98 6.43
C GLY A 121 -22.43 -16.75 6.85
N LEU A 122 -21.51 -17.07 5.91
CA LEU A 122 -20.19 -17.56 6.28
C LEU A 122 -19.41 -16.44 6.99
N ALA A 123 -18.72 -16.80 8.08
CA ALA A 123 -17.91 -15.85 8.82
C ALA A 123 -16.58 -16.50 9.21
N ASP A 124 -15.51 -15.78 8.95
CA ASP A 124 -14.15 -16.14 9.32
C ASP A 124 -13.56 -15.12 10.28
N ARG A 125 -12.65 -15.58 11.13
CA ARG A 125 -11.90 -14.72 12.06
C ARG A 125 -10.43 -15.06 11.98
N PHE A 126 -9.62 -14.03 12.13
CA PHE A 126 -8.16 -14.15 12.11
C PHE A 126 -7.54 -14.06 13.51
N SER A 127 -8.33 -13.66 14.50
CA SER A 127 -7.92 -13.71 15.91
C SER A 127 -7.76 -15.15 16.40
N GLY A 128 -6.72 -15.39 17.19
CA GLY A 128 -6.43 -16.72 17.73
C GLY A 128 -5.74 -17.69 16.77
N LEU A 129 -5.46 -17.29 15.52
CA LEU A 129 -4.62 -18.08 14.64
C LEU A 129 -3.15 -18.02 15.11
N PRO A 130 -2.39 -19.12 14.99
CA PRO A 130 -0.95 -19.07 15.17
C PRO A 130 -0.32 -18.02 14.27
N SER A 131 0.68 -17.31 14.75
CA SER A 131 1.40 -16.33 13.92
C SER A 131 2.33 -16.99 12.91
N THR A 132 2.81 -18.21 13.22
CA THR A 132 3.87 -18.89 12.46
C THR A 132 3.28 -19.76 11.34
N PRO A 133 3.68 -19.56 10.07
CA PRO A 133 3.38 -20.47 8.97
C PRO A 133 4.05 -21.84 9.16
N PRO A 134 3.49 -22.93 8.60
CA PRO A 134 2.22 -23.00 7.89
C PRO A 134 1.02 -23.19 8.83
N TRP A 135 1.27 -23.16 10.14
CA TRP A 135 0.25 -23.51 11.14
C TRP A 135 -0.94 -22.54 11.12
N ASN A 136 -0.68 -21.25 10.82
CA ASN A 136 -1.75 -20.25 10.61
C ASN A 136 -2.72 -20.67 9.50
N ALA A 137 -2.21 -21.05 8.33
CA ALA A 137 -3.01 -21.49 7.20
C ALA A 137 -3.70 -22.85 7.47
N ALA A 138 -2.98 -23.77 8.12
CA ALA A 138 -3.52 -25.09 8.47
C ALA A 138 -4.67 -24.98 9.49
N VAL A 139 -4.50 -24.17 10.54
CA VAL A 139 -5.55 -23.95 11.55
C VAL A 139 -6.74 -23.22 10.91
N LEU A 140 -6.51 -22.19 10.08
CA LEU A 140 -7.59 -21.51 9.36
C LEU A 140 -8.39 -22.52 8.50
N ALA A 141 -7.70 -23.34 7.70
CA ALA A 141 -8.36 -24.33 6.85
C ALA A 141 -9.11 -25.42 7.67
N ALA A 142 -8.61 -25.78 8.84
CA ALA A 142 -9.23 -26.79 9.70
C ALA A 142 -10.43 -26.26 10.51
N THR A 143 -10.44 -24.98 10.87
CA THR A 143 -11.45 -24.38 11.77
C THR A 143 -12.50 -23.56 11.04
N SER A 144 -12.21 -23.06 9.84
CA SER A 144 -13.12 -22.23 9.06
C SER A 144 -14.15 -23.08 8.30
N ARG A 145 -15.41 -22.65 8.35
CA ARG A 145 -16.51 -23.23 7.56
C ARG A 145 -16.35 -22.96 6.06
N SER A 146 -15.50 -22.01 5.70
CA SER A 146 -15.17 -21.69 4.31
C SER A 146 -14.31 -22.78 3.64
N PHE A 147 -13.73 -23.71 4.40
CA PHE A 147 -12.92 -24.82 3.89
C PHE A 147 -13.53 -26.19 4.20
N PRO A 148 -14.69 -26.55 3.61
CA PRO A 148 -15.31 -27.86 3.86
C PRO A 148 -14.44 -28.99 3.31
N ALA A 149 -14.30 -30.10 4.05
CA ALA A 149 -13.43 -31.22 3.71
C ALA A 149 -13.69 -31.79 2.29
N ARG A 150 -14.94 -31.80 1.83
CA ARG A 150 -15.30 -32.22 0.47
C ARG A 150 -14.67 -31.37 -0.64
N GLU A 151 -14.52 -30.05 -0.40
CA GLU A 151 -13.91 -29.14 -1.36
C GLU A 151 -12.39 -29.19 -1.27
N LEU A 152 -11.85 -29.35 -0.04
CA LEU A 152 -10.40 -29.55 0.16
C LEU A 152 -9.89 -30.81 -0.54
N ALA A 153 -10.68 -31.90 -0.58
CA ALA A 153 -10.34 -33.11 -1.32
C ALA A 153 -10.22 -32.89 -2.84
N GLY A 154 -10.84 -31.83 -3.37
CA GLY A 154 -10.78 -31.46 -4.79
C GLY A 154 -9.60 -30.56 -5.17
N VAL A 155 -8.83 -30.08 -4.19
CA VAL A 155 -7.71 -29.14 -4.44
C VAL A 155 -6.61 -29.80 -5.26
N ASN A 156 -6.15 -29.12 -6.29
CA ASN A 156 -4.98 -29.52 -7.06
C ASN A 156 -3.70 -29.21 -6.25
N VAL A 157 -3.25 -30.21 -5.48
CA VAL A 157 -2.11 -30.06 -4.57
C VAL A 157 -0.83 -29.58 -5.28
N PRO A 158 -0.41 -30.13 -6.45
CA PRO A 158 0.74 -29.62 -7.17
C PRO A 158 0.65 -28.14 -7.52
N ALA A 159 -0.52 -27.65 -7.93
CA ALA A 159 -0.74 -26.23 -8.22
C ALA A 159 -0.75 -25.40 -6.94
N ALA A 160 -1.38 -25.87 -5.86
CA ALA A 160 -1.43 -25.17 -4.58
C ALA A 160 -0.04 -25.03 -3.93
N LEU A 161 0.82 -26.04 -4.06
CA LEU A 161 2.21 -26.00 -3.56
C LEU A 161 3.04 -24.89 -4.21
N GLN A 162 2.67 -24.38 -5.37
CA GLN A 162 3.37 -23.23 -5.97
C GLN A 162 3.26 -21.96 -5.12
N LEU A 163 2.21 -21.82 -4.31
CA LEU A 163 2.10 -20.72 -3.34
C LEU A 163 3.13 -20.83 -2.19
N LEU A 164 3.66 -22.04 -1.93
CA LEU A 164 4.73 -22.27 -0.94
C LEU A 164 6.12 -22.12 -1.54
N ASP A 165 6.25 -22.14 -2.87
CA ASP A 165 7.52 -21.96 -3.58
C ASP A 165 7.64 -20.54 -4.15
N VAL A 166 7.25 -19.55 -3.37
CA VAL A 166 7.52 -18.15 -3.70
C VAL A 166 9.04 -17.92 -3.59
N ASP A 167 9.59 -17.26 -4.60
CA ASP A 167 10.98 -16.81 -4.67
C ASP A 167 10.96 -15.47 -5.45
N VAL A 168 11.19 -14.36 -4.76
CA VAL A 168 11.14 -13.03 -5.38
C VAL A 168 12.55 -12.63 -5.83
N PRO A 169 12.75 -12.22 -7.11
CA PRO A 169 11.74 -11.91 -8.13
C PRO A 169 11.27 -13.10 -8.98
N GLY A 170 11.85 -14.30 -8.91
CA GLY A 170 11.57 -15.42 -9.80
C GLY A 170 10.09 -15.87 -9.88
N VAL A 171 9.25 -15.53 -8.90
CA VAL A 171 7.80 -15.79 -8.94
C VAL A 171 7.12 -15.01 -10.07
N TYR A 172 7.61 -13.82 -10.39
CA TYR A 172 7.07 -13.01 -11.49
C TYR A 172 7.37 -13.62 -12.86
N GLU A 173 8.55 -14.17 -13.05
CA GLU A 173 8.89 -14.89 -14.28
C GLU A 173 7.95 -16.07 -14.53
N ARG A 174 7.47 -16.70 -13.45
CA ARG A 174 6.63 -17.89 -13.54
C ARG A 174 5.14 -17.62 -13.61
N LEU A 175 4.65 -16.63 -12.89
CA LEU A 175 3.21 -16.46 -12.67
C LEU A 175 2.65 -15.11 -13.15
N ASP A 176 3.50 -14.15 -13.53
CA ASP A 176 3.01 -12.81 -13.87
C ASP A 176 2.13 -12.79 -15.14
N HIS A 177 2.36 -13.72 -16.07
CA HIS A 177 1.55 -13.85 -17.29
C HIS A 177 0.12 -14.37 -17.04
N LEU A 178 -0.16 -14.92 -15.86
CA LEU A 178 -1.47 -15.42 -15.45
C LEU A 178 -2.21 -14.36 -14.62
N SER A 179 -3.53 -14.40 -14.67
CA SER A 179 -4.36 -13.67 -13.73
C SER A 179 -4.47 -14.40 -12.38
N ALA A 180 -4.79 -13.64 -11.32
CA ALA A 180 -5.10 -14.22 -10.01
C ALA A 180 -6.24 -15.25 -10.10
N ARG A 181 -7.24 -15.00 -10.96
CA ARG A 181 -8.32 -15.97 -11.24
C ARG A 181 -7.77 -17.26 -11.81
N ASP A 182 -6.95 -17.20 -12.86
CA ASP A 182 -6.40 -18.39 -13.52
C ASP A 182 -5.63 -19.26 -12.53
N LEU A 183 -4.84 -18.65 -11.65
CA LEU A 183 -4.10 -19.38 -10.61
C LEU A 183 -5.03 -20.07 -9.62
N LEU A 184 -6.06 -19.38 -9.12
CA LEU A 184 -7.00 -19.96 -8.16
C LEU A 184 -7.87 -21.05 -8.80
N GLU A 185 -8.19 -20.93 -10.08
CA GLU A 185 -8.87 -21.99 -10.84
C GLU A 185 -7.96 -23.21 -11.07
N ALA A 186 -6.69 -22.99 -11.43
CA ALA A 186 -5.70 -24.08 -11.55
C ALA A 186 -5.48 -24.83 -10.23
N ILE A 187 -5.49 -24.12 -9.11
CA ILE A 187 -5.45 -24.70 -7.74
C ILE A 187 -6.73 -25.49 -7.43
N ARG A 188 -7.84 -25.22 -8.12
CA ARG A 188 -9.19 -25.63 -7.72
C ARG A 188 -9.51 -25.18 -6.30
N PHE A 189 -9.21 -23.90 -6.04
CA PHE A 189 -9.42 -23.30 -4.71
C PHE A 189 -10.88 -23.48 -4.28
N PRO A 190 -11.14 -23.87 -3.01
CA PRO A 190 -12.50 -24.15 -2.52
C PRO A 190 -13.47 -23.01 -2.83
N ARG A 191 -14.62 -23.34 -3.41
CA ARG A 191 -15.60 -22.33 -3.83
C ARG A 191 -16.11 -21.50 -2.68
N SER A 192 -16.34 -22.16 -1.54
CA SER A 192 -16.79 -21.52 -0.29
C SER A 192 -15.72 -20.63 0.35
N ALA A 193 -14.43 -20.77 0.00
CA ALA A 193 -13.34 -19.94 0.50
C ALA A 193 -12.85 -18.90 -0.53
N ARG A 194 -13.44 -18.87 -1.73
CA ARG A 194 -13.01 -17.92 -2.79
C ARG A 194 -13.04 -16.47 -2.34
N HIS A 195 -14.03 -16.08 -1.55
CA HIS A 195 -14.14 -14.74 -1.01
C HIS A 195 -12.90 -14.33 -0.18
N LEU A 196 -12.28 -15.27 0.56
CA LEU A 196 -11.06 -14.99 1.32
C LEU A 196 -9.89 -14.62 0.40
N ALA A 197 -9.79 -15.25 -0.77
CA ALA A 197 -8.72 -14.98 -1.73
C ALA A 197 -9.07 -13.86 -2.71
N PHE A 198 -10.30 -13.89 -3.27
CA PHE A 198 -10.70 -12.96 -4.32
C PHE A 198 -11.06 -11.58 -3.79
N GLU A 199 -11.76 -11.49 -2.66
CA GLU A 199 -12.27 -10.20 -2.19
C GLU A 199 -11.28 -9.55 -1.24
N VAL A 200 -10.71 -10.29 -0.29
CA VAL A 200 -9.75 -9.70 0.64
C VAL A 200 -8.44 -9.32 -0.04
N PHE A 201 -7.86 -10.21 -0.87
CA PHE A 201 -6.54 -9.96 -1.46
C PHE A 201 -6.59 -9.18 -2.77
N SER A 202 -7.52 -9.50 -3.68
CA SER A 202 -7.59 -8.76 -4.95
C SER A 202 -8.08 -7.33 -4.75
N ARG A 203 -9.10 -7.13 -3.93
CA ARG A 203 -9.64 -5.81 -3.66
C ARG A 203 -8.70 -4.91 -2.86
N SER A 204 -7.79 -5.48 -2.07
CA SER A 204 -6.70 -4.69 -1.45
C SER A 204 -5.78 -4.02 -2.48
N PHE A 205 -5.74 -4.53 -3.73
CA PHE A 205 -5.08 -3.89 -4.86
C PHE A 205 -6.07 -3.16 -5.79
N PHE A 206 -7.29 -2.90 -5.33
CA PHE A 206 -8.33 -2.23 -6.12
C PHE A 206 -8.57 -2.88 -7.49
N ALA A 207 -8.43 -4.19 -7.60
CA ALA A 207 -8.52 -4.92 -8.85
C ALA A 207 -9.39 -6.16 -8.73
N ALA A 208 -10.22 -6.42 -9.76
CA ALA A 208 -10.86 -7.71 -9.92
C ALA A 208 -9.79 -8.79 -10.17
N PRO A 209 -10.02 -10.06 -9.74
CA PRO A 209 -9.03 -11.14 -9.87
C PRO A 209 -8.54 -11.38 -11.30
N GLU A 210 -9.35 -11.09 -12.28
CA GLU A 210 -9.03 -11.21 -13.72
C GLU A 210 -8.00 -10.18 -14.17
N ARG A 211 -7.93 -9.06 -13.47
CA ARG A 211 -7.06 -7.93 -13.80
C ARG A 211 -5.82 -7.84 -12.90
N LEU A 212 -5.72 -8.72 -11.91
CA LEU A 212 -4.57 -8.79 -11.00
C LEU A 212 -3.62 -9.90 -11.45
N SER A 213 -2.31 -9.62 -11.47
CA SER A 213 -1.26 -10.61 -11.69
C SER A 213 -1.32 -11.72 -10.63
N ALA A 214 -1.24 -12.98 -11.06
CA ALA A 214 -1.12 -14.13 -10.17
C ALA A 214 0.16 -14.08 -9.33
N ALA A 215 1.24 -13.51 -9.85
CA ALA A 215 2.48 -13.32 -9.11
C ALA A 215 2.28 -12.32 -7.95
N GLU A 216 1.60 -11.18 -8.17
CA GLU A 216 1.28 -10.24 -7.10
C GLU A 216 0.44 -10.90 -6.01
N MET A 217 -0.60 -11.65 -6.38
CA MET A 217 -1.42 -12.38 -5.42
C MET A 217 -0.58 -13.41 -4.64
N ALA A 218 0.28 -14.18 -5.31
CA ALA A 218 1.15 -15.15 -4.64
C ALA A 218 2.13 -14.49 -3.66
N VAL A 219 2.70 -13.33 -4.02
CA VAL A 219 3.56 -12.52 -3.14
C VAL A 219 2.76 -12.00 -1.94
N MET A 220 1.51 -11.59 -2.10
CA MET A 220 0.67 -11.21 -0.97
C MET A 220 0.40 -12.38 -0.02
N PHE A 221 0.01 -13.55 -0.54
CA PHE A 221 -0.12 -14.76 0.28
C PHE A 221 1.17 -15.06 1.03
N HIS A 222 2.31 -14.86 0.37
CA HIS A 222 3.60 -15.03 1.01
C HIS A 222 3.81 -14.01 2.13
N ILE A 223 3.61 -12.72 1.89
CA ILE A 223 3.81 -11.66 2.89
C ILE A 223 2.96 -11.89 4.13
N TYR A 224 1.67 -12.22 3.96
CA TYR A 224 0.72 -12.22 5.07
C TYR A 224 0.51 -13.60 5.71
N PHE A 225 0.62 -14.70 4.95
CA PHE A 225 0.24 -16.03 5.45
C PHE A 225 1.38 -17.04 5.48
N LEU A 226 2.29 -17.03 4.50
CA LEU A 226 3.20 -18.14 4.27
C LEU A 226 4.67 -17.80 4.50
N GLY A 227 5.04 -16.54 4.46
CA GLY A 227 6.42 -16.08 4.56
C GLY A 227 6.79 -15.41 5.88
N SER A 228 5.85 -14.76 6.56
CA SER A 228 6.09 -14.01 7.79
C SER A 228 5.48 -14.69 9.01
N SER A 229 6.17 -14.62 10.16
CA SER A 229 5.64 -15.03 11.47
C SER A 229 5.18 -13.85 12.34
N GLU A 230 5.06 -12.65 11.80
CA GLU A 230 4.50 -11.49 12.52
C GLU A 230 2.99 -11.62 12.77
N GLY A 231 2.33 -12.54 12.05
CA GLY A 231 0.89 -12.78 12.14
C GLY A 231 0.06 -11.84 11.26
N LEU A 232 -1.26 -12.01 11.37
CA LEU A 232 -2.24 -11.26 10.58
C LEU A 232 -2.81 -10.05 11.32
N VAL A 233 -2.32 -9.76 12.51
CA VAL A 233 -2.75 -8.61 13.31
C VAL A 233 -2.14 -7.33 12.71
N PHE A 234 -2.94 -6.31 12.60
CA PHE A 234 -2.52 -4.99 12.19
C PHE A 234 -2.90 -3.93 13.23
N ASP A 235 -2.20 -2.83 13.15
CA ASP A 235 -2.48 -1.65 13.95
C ASP A 235 -3.25 -0.61 13.11
N VAL A 236 -3.96 0.29 13.79
CA VAL A 236 -4.64 1.45 13.19
C VAL A 236 -4.26 2.71 13.95
N PRO A 237 -4.26 3.89 13.35
CA PRO A 237 -4.01 5.14 14.06
C PRO A 237 -5.11 5.45 15.07
N ARG A 238 -4.70 5.90 16.25
CA ARG A 238 -5.59 6.34 17.34
C ARG A 238 -6.28 7.67 17.04
N SER A 239 -5.64 8.52 16.24
CA SER A 239 -6.15 9.81 15.82
C SER A 239 -6.12 9.89 14.28
N PRO A 240 -6.76 10.87 13.64
CA PRO A 240 -6.66 11.05 12.20
C PRO A 240 -5.20 11.12 11.72
N PHE A 241 -4.95 10.65 10.51
CA PHE A 241 -3.59 10.44 9.99
C PHE A 241 -2.64 11.63 10.08
N PRO A 242 -3.08 12.89 9.81
CA PRO A 242 -2.17 14.04 9.97
C PRO A 242 -1.59 14.12 11.37
N GLN A 243 -2.45 14.12 12.38
CA GLN A 243 -2.07 14.30 13.78
C GLN A 243 -1.33 13.07 14.34
N ALA A 244 -1.76 11.86 13.94
CA ALA A 244 -1.16 10.62 14.42
C ALA A 244 0.22 10.34 13.82
N LEU A 245 0.44 10.68 12.55
CA LEU A 245 1.57 10.15 11.78
C LEU A 245 2.39 11.24 11.10
N TRP A 246 1.74 12.11 10.29
CA TRP A 246 2.48 12.91 9.33
C TRP A 246 3.02 14.21 9.90
N GLU A 247 2.30 14.88 10.77
CA GLU A 247 2.75 16.11 11.43
C GLU A 247 3.97 15.85 12.32
N PRO A 248 3.94 14.87 13.27
CA PRO A 248 5.10 14.55 14.09
C PRO A 248 6.33 14.14 13.25
N LEU A 249 6.10 13.36 12.20
CA LEU A 249 7.17 12.94 11.29
C LEU A 249 7.76 14.13 10.53
N ALA A 250 6.92 15.00 9.95
CA ALA A 250 7.37 16.17 9.20
C ALA A 250 8.10 17.17 10.09
N GLU A 251 7.64 17.39 11.34
CA GLU A 251 8.32 18.22 12.32
C GLU A 251 9.72 17.69 12.63
N ARG A 252 9.83 16.39 12.87
CA ARG A 252 11.13 15.75 13.11
C ARG A 252 12.06 15.87 11.92
N LEU A 253 11.55 15.68 10.69
CA LEU A 253 12.33 15.83 9.47
C LEU A 253 12.80 17.27 9.24
N ARG A 254 11.96 18.28 9.54
CA ARG A 254 12.37 19.69 9.52
C ARG A 254 13.48 19.97 10.53
N ALA A 255 13.34 19.44 11.74
CA ALA A 255 14.37 19.57 12.79
C ALA A 255 15.71 18.92 12.39
N THR A 256 15.69 17.95 11.47
CA THR A 256 16.90 17.30 10.92
C THR A 256 17.38 17.92 9.60
N GLY A 257 16.78 19.02 9.15
CA GLY A 257 17.27 19.81 8.01
C GLY A 257 16.50 19.67 6.70
N ALA A 258 15.32 19.02 6.70
CA ALA A 258 14.45 19.02 5.51
C ALA A 258 13.64 20.31 5.43
N ALA A 259 13.55 20.91 4.25
CA ALA A 259 12.62 21.98 3.92
C ALA A 259 11.34 21.39 3.28
N PHE A 260 10.16 21.86 3.70
CA PHE A 260 8.88 21.45 3.14
C PHE A 260 8.15 22.64 2.53
N HIS A 261 7.74 22.50 1.27
CA HIS A 261 6.88 23.42 0.55
C HIS A 261 5.58 22.70 0.20
N HIS A 262 4.51 22.98 0.94
CA HIS A 262 3.15 22.56 0.62
C HIS A 262 2.51 23.55 -0.37
N GLY A 263 1.46 23.14 -1.09
CA GLY A 263 0.90 23.91 -2.20
C GLY A 263 1.89 24.12 -3.35
N ALA A 264 2.95 23.30 -3.42
CA ALA A 264 4.02 23.38 -4.40
C ALA A 264 3.88 22.25 -5.44
N ARG A 265 3.23 22.52 -6.54
CA ARG A 265 3.04 21.56 -7.64
C ARG A 265 4.20 21.62 -8.60
N VAL A 266 5.00 20.56 -8.64
CA VAL A 266 6.07 20.42 -9.65
C VAL A 266 5.44 20.28 -11.02
N GLU A 267 5.85 21.14 -11.94
CA GLU A 267 5.35 21.19 -13.31
C GLU A 267 6.31 20.53 -14.29
N ARG A 268 7.62 20.82 -14.17
CA ARG A 268 8.63 20.26 -15.08
C ARG A 268 10.00 20.14 -14.42
N ILE A 269 10.80 19.26 -14.96
CA ILE A 269 12.19 19.02 -14.56
C ILE A 269 13.06 19.19 -15.81
N ILE A 270 14.05 20.05 -15.71
CA ILE A 270 14.97 20.38 -16.80
C ILE A 270 16.35 19.81 -16.45
N PRO A 271 16.80 18.74 -17.14
CA PRO A 271 18.13 18.19 -16.93
C PRO A 271 19.23 19.23 -17.12
N GLU A 272 20.21 19.23 -16.23
CA GLU A 272 21.44 20.02 -16.35
C GLU A 272 22.65 19.07 -16.36
N GLU A 273 23.13 18.78 -17.57
CA GLU A 273 24.27 17.88 -17.74
C GLU A 273 25.57 18.51 -17.19
N PRO A 274 26.49 17.73 -16.60
CA PRO A 274 26.39 16.27 -16.43
C PRO A 274 25.71 15.84 -15.09
N THR A 275 25.30 16.76 -14.23
CA THR A 275 24.85 16.43 -12.86
C THR A 275 23.71 17.32 -12.38
N GLY A 276 22.53 16.72 -12.17
CA GLY A 276 21.41 17.39 -11.55
C GLY A 276 20.38 17.95 -12.53
N ALA A 277 19.48 18.75 -12.00
CA ALA A 277 18.38 19.35 -12.75
C ALA A 277 17.87 20.63 -12.09
N THR A 278 17.28 21.50 -12.88
CA THR A 278 16.39 22.56 -12.42
C THR A 278 14.98 22.00 -12.32
N VAL A 279 14.40 22.06 -11.11
CA VAL A 279 13.00 21.71 -10.84
C VAL A 279 12.18 23.00 -10.86
N VAL A 280 11.07 22.98 -11.58
CA VAL A 280 10.14 24.10 -11.71
C VAL A 280 8.80 23.71 -11.12
N TRP A 281 8.26 24.56 -10.25
CA TRP A 281 6.98 24.32 -9.59
C TRP A 281 6.13 25.58 -9.44
N ALA A 282 4.83 25.41 -9.49
CA ALA A 282 3.87 26.44 -9.13
C ALA A 282 3.73 26.53 -7.61
N ALA A 283 3.63 27.75 -7.09
CA ALA A 283 3.36 28.05 -5.69
C ALA A 283 2.42 29.28 -5.61
N SER A 284 1.89 29.59 -4.42
CA SER A 284 0.95 30.70 -4.22
C SER A 284 1.46 32.08 -4.67
N GLY A 285 2.79 32.25 -4.84
CA GLY A 285 3.42 33.46 -5.35
C GLY A 285 3.85 33.43 -6.81
N GLY A 286 3.42 32.44 -7.60
CA GLY A 286 3.81 32.22 -8.99
C GLY A 286 4.78 31.06 -9.19
N GLU A 287 5.31 30.93 -10.40
CA GLU A 287 6.28 29.91 -10.77
C GLU A 287 7.62 30.15 -10.03
N ARG A 288 8.22 29.08 -9.52
CA ARG A 288 9.54 29.06 -8.91
C ARG A 288 10.40 28.00 -9.58
N SER A 289 11.71 28.22 -9.56
CA SER A 289 12.66 27.25 -10.07
C SER A 289 13.92 27.23 -9.23
N GLU A 290 14.49 26.05 -9.03
CA GLU A 290 15.73 25.87 -8.27
C GLU A 290 16.50 24.65 -8.78
N ARG A 291 17.84 24.73 -8.71
CA ARG A 291 18.74 23.65 -9.11
C ARG A 291 18.99 22.69 -7.97
N PHE A 292 18.97 21.39 -8.29
CA PHE A 292 19.24 20.29 -7.38
C PHE A 292 20.25 19.31 -7.98
N ASP A 293 21.07 18.69 -7.12
CA ASP A 293 22.06 17.68 -7.50
C ASP A 293 21.42 16.29 -7.66
N GLY A 294 20.22 16.11 -7.13
CA GLY A 294 19.42 14.91 -7.28
C GLY A 294 17.92 15.19 -7.16
N VAL A 295 17.12 14.33 -7.77
CA VAL A 295 15.66 14.40 -7.72
C VAL A 295 15.07 13.02 -7.42
N VAL A 296 14.14 12.97 -6.47
CA VAL A 296 13.32 11.80 -6.17
C VAL A 296 11.89 12.08 -6.63
N LEU A 297 11.41 11.38 -7.66
CA LEU A 297 10.01 11.41 -8.07
C LEU A 297 9.21 10.42 -7.24
N ALA A 298 8.51 10.91 -6.23
CA ALA A 298 7.74 10.11 -5.27
C ALA A 298 6.22 10.38 -5.36
N THR A 299 5.73 10.57 -6.57
CA THR A 299 4.32 10.82 -6.89
C THR A 299 3.55 9.52 -7.11
N ASP A 300 2.22 9.60 -7.19
CA ASP A 300 1.37 8.54 -7.73
C ASP A 300 1.62 8.34 -9.24
N PRO A 301 1.12 7.22 -9.86
CA PRO A 301 1.32 6.98 -11.29
C PRO A 301 0.86 8.14 -12.19
N GLY A 302 -0.24 8.80 -11.82
CA GLY A 302 -0.78 9.94 -12.56
C GLY A 302 0.15 11.14 -12.54
N GLY A 303 0.63 11.50 -11.34
CA GLY A 303 1.59 12.59 -11.16
C GLY A 303 2.93 12.32 -11.83
N LEU A 304 3.40 11.05 -11.81
CA LEU A 304 4.62 10.68 -12.53
C LEU A 304 4.46 10.86 -14.04
N ARG A 305 3.35 10.38 -14.61
CA ARG A 305 3.04 10.59 -16.04
C ARG A 305 3.00 12.06 -16.40
N GLU A 306 2.34 12.88 -15.58
CA GLU A 306 2.18 14.31 -15.78
C GLU A 306 3.53 15.03 -15.81
N VAL A 307 4.36 14.85 -14.77
CA VAL A 307 5.67 15.50 -14.68
C VAL A 307 6.58 15.10 -15.86
N VAL A 308 6.60 13.82 -16.22
CA VAL A 308 7.41 13.32 -17.34
C VAL A 308 6.91 13.84 -18.69
N ALA A 309 5.58 13.94 -18.87
CA ALA A 309 5.01 14.50 -20.10
C ALA A 309 5.43 15.97 -20.31
N HIS A 310 5.44 16.77 -19.24
CA HIS A 310 5.86 18.18 -19.28
C HIS A 310 7.38 18.39 -19.25
N SER A 311 8.15 17.31 -19.17
CA SER A 311 9.62 17.34 -19.12
C SER A 311 10.21 16.60 -20.33
N PRO A 312 10.21 17.18 -21.55
CA PRO A 312 10.54 16.46 -22.79
C PRO A 312 11.99 15.93 -22.84
N ALA A 313 12.92 16.58 -22.16
CA ALA A 313 14.33 16.15 -22.08
C ALA A 313 14.59 15.13 -20.95
N LEU A 314 13.57 14.73 -20.19
CA LEU A 314 13.73 13.83 -19.05
C LEU A 314 13.60 12.36 -19.48
N GLY A 315 14.67 11.59 -19.29
CA GLY A 315 14.73 10.18 -19.64
C GLY A 315 14.89 9.91 -21.14
N ASP A 316 15.09 8.64 -21.47
CA ASP A 316 15.08 8.16 -22.85
C ASP A 316 13.67 7.72 -23.29
N GLU A 317 13.51 7.40 -24.57
CA GLU A 317 12.23 6.98 -25.16
C GLU A 317 11.66 5.71 -24.48
N ILE A 318 12.50 4.74 -24.13
CA ILE A 318 12.09 3.50 -23.51
C ILE A 318 11.52 3.77 -22.12
N TRP A 319 12.22 4.55 -21.31
CA TRP A 319 11.78 4.89 -19.96
C TRP A 319 10.51 5.76 -19.99
N ARG A 320 10.44 6.74 -20.90
CA ARG A 320 9.24 7.59 -21.08
C ARG A 320 8.03 6.76 -21.49
N THR A 321 8.21 5.79 -22.38
CA THR A 321 7.14 4.85 -22.78
C THR A 321 6.64 4.03 -21.58
N ARG A 322 7.55 3.51 -20.76
CA ARG A 322 7.16 2.81 -19.51
C ARG A 322 6.37 3.70 -18.57
N VAL A 323 6.82 4.94 -18.34
CA VAL A 323 6.11 5.90 -17.50
C VAL A 323 4.72 6.19 -18.04
N SER A 324 4.60 6.49 -19.33
CA SER A 324 3.31 6.80 -19.98
C SER A 324 2.33 5.62 -19.91
N GLY A 325 2.85 4.39 -19.96
CA GLY A 325 2.09 3.13 -19.89
C GLY A 325 1.71 2.67 -18.48
N LEU A 326 2.11 3.38 -17.42
CA LEU A 326 1.77 2.99 -16.04
C LEU A 326 0.25 2.93 -15.86
N PRO A 327 -0.33 1.77 -15.50
CA PRO A 327 -1.77 1.65 -15.36
C PRO A 327 -2.27 2.15 -14.01
N SER A 328 -3.48 2.72 -14.00
CA SER A 328 -4.22 3.03 -12.78
C SER A 328 -5.26 1.94 -12.51
N ALA A 329 -5.47 1.65 -11.23
CA ALA A 329 -6.53 0.76 -10.79
C ALA A 329 -7.90 1.41 -10.99
N PRO A 330 -8.99 0.61 -11.07
CA PRO A 330 -10.35 1.12 -11.08
C PRO A 330 -10.66 2.02 -9.88
N PRO A 331 -11.72 2.84 -9.99
CA PRO A 331 -12.14 3.72 -8.90
C PRO A 331 -12.46 2.97 -7.60
N PHE A 332 -12.30 3.66 -6.49
CA PHE A 332 -12.81 3.25 -5.19
C PHE A 332 -13.60 4.39 -4.54
N LEU A 333 -14.56 4.03 -3.71
CA LEU A 333 -15.41 4.96 -2.97
C LEU A 333 -15.24 4.73 -1.47
N VAL A 334 -14.98 5.80 -0.73
CA VAL A 334 -15.06 5.85 0.72
C VAL A 334 -16.23 6.73 1.11
N SER A 335 -17.12 6.24 1.96
CA SER A 335 -18.28 6.97 2.45
C SER A 335 -18.31 6.97 3.96
N ARG A 336 -18.11 8.12 4.58
CA ARG A 336 -18.16 8.30 6.03
C ARG A 336 -19.45 8.97 6.43
N TYR A 337 -20.13 8.41 7.43
CA TYR A 337 -21.40 8.87 7.96
C TYR A 337 -21.28 9.16 9.45
N TRP A 338 -21.76 10.32 9.87
CA TRP A 338 -22.01 10.69 11.25
C TRP A 338 -23.50 10.48 11.53
N LEU A 339 -23.83 9.49 12.36
CA LEU A 339 -25.21 9.00 12.55
C LEU A 339 -25.81 9.49 13.87
N ASP A 340 -27.12 9.72 13.90
CA ASP A 340 -27.89 10.16 15.07
C ASP A 340 -28.09 9.10 16.13
N ARG A 341 -27.63 7.87 15.93
CA ARG A 341 -27.74 6.75 16.85
C ARG A 341 -26.52 5.83 16.85
N PRO A 342 -26.26 5.13 17.96
CA PRO A 342 -25.07 4.31 18.08
C PRO A 342 -25.21 2.99 17.33
N VAL A 343 -24.11 2.51 16.78
CA VAL A 343 -23.91 1.12 16.37
C VAL A 343 -23.90 0.23 17.63
N ARG A 344 -24.49 -0.96 17.55
CA ARG A 344 -24.52 -1.91 18.68
C ARG A 344 -23.12 -2.18 19.23
N THR A 345 -23.02 -2.26 20.57
CA THR A 345 -21.73 -2.36 21.29
C THR A 345 -20.91 -3.61 20.94
N HIS A 346 -21.56 -4.70 20.54
CA HIS A 346 -20.87 -5.94 20.15
C HIS A 346 -20.28 -5.93 18.74
N ARG A 347 -20.56 -4.90 17.92
CA ARG A 347 -19.97 -4.77 16.60
C ARG A 347 -18.49 -4.45 16.71
N GLN A 348 -17.69 -5.10 15.86
CA GLN A 348 -16.26 -4.90 15.82
C GLN A 348 -15.89 -3.52 15.26
N ALA A 349 -14.68 -3.08 15.56
CA ALA A 349 -14.13 -1.83 15.04
C ALA A 349 -13.98 -1.86 13.52
N PHE A 350 -13.62 -3.01 12.97
CA PHE A 350 -13.51 -3.27 11.54
C PHE A 350 -14.19 -4.60 11.19
N LEU A 351 -14.96 -4.59 10.12
CA LEU A 351 -15.60 -5.76 9.55
C LEU A 351 -15.30 -5.81 8.06
N GLY A 352 -14.58 -6.83 7.61
CA GLY A 352 -14.50 -7.16 6.18
C GLY A 352 -15.81 -7.79 5.72
N THR A 353 -16.27 -7.43 4.55
CA THR A 353 -17.48 -8.00 3.94
C THR A 353 -17.16 -8.65 2.60
N ALA A 354 -17.95 -9.64 2.22
CA ALA A 354 -17.79 -10.35 0.97
C ALA A 354 -19.15 -10.79 0.42
N GLY A 355 -19.22 -11.03 -0.89
CA GLY A 355 -20.47 -11.47 -1.55
C GLY A 355 -21.53 -10.37 -1.67
N HIS A 356 -21.20 -9.13 -1.33
CA HIS A 356 -21.99 -7.95 -1.63
C HIS A 356 -21.57 -7.34 -2.96
N PRO A 357 -22.46 -6.64 -3.68
CA PRO A 357 -22.10 -6.03 -4.97
C PRO A 357 -20.88 -5.11 -4.91
N THR A 358 -20.82 -4.22 -3.91
CA THR A 358 -19.75 -3.21 -3.79
C THR A 358 -19.21 -2.99 -2.38
N LEU A 359 -19.93 -3.40 -1.31
CA LEU A 359 -19.48 -3.20 0.06
C LEU A 359 -18.35 -4.16 0.41
N ASP A 360 -17.15 -3.64 0.63
CA ASP A 360 -15.94 -4.40 0.97
C ASP A 360 -15.61 -4.41 2.45
N ASN A 361 -15.90 -3.31 3.15
CA ASN A 361 -15.74 -3.27 4.60
C ASN A 361 -16.59 -2.17 5.25
N VAL A 362 -16.78 -2.35 6.55
CA VAL A 362 -17.40 -1.38 7.44
C VAL A 362 -16.46 -1.12 8.60
N SER A 363 -16.10 0.14 8.83
CA SER A 363 -15.35 0.59 10.00
C SER A 363 -16.25 1.40 10.93
N VAL A 364 -16.20 1.09 12.23
CA VAL A 364 -16.85 1.84 13.29
C VAL A 364 -15.77 2.67 13.97
N LEU A 365 -15.57 3.90 13.50
CA LEU A 365 -14.38 4.70 13.79
C LEU A 365 -14.23 5.04 15.27
N GLU A 366 -15.33 5.32 15.97
CA GLU A 366 -15.31 5.63 17.40
C GLU A 366 -14.79 4.49 18.28
N ARG A 367 -14.54 3.30 17.72
CA ARG A 367 -13.96 2.16 18.42
C ARG A 367 -12.44 2.23 18.57
N TYR A 368 -11.78 3.08 17.76
CA TYR A 368 -10.31 3.19 17.76
C TYR A 368 -9.79 4.59 17.51
N GLU A 369 -10.58 5.50 16.92
CA GLU A 369 -10.16 6.87 16.62
C GLU A 369 -10.76 7.85 17.62
N ASP A 370 -9.90 8.59 18.30
CA ASP A 370 -10.27 9.48 19.40
C ASP A 370 -11.23 10.60 18.95
N GLN A 371 -11.02 11.22 17.79
CA GLN A 371 -11.88 12.28 17.28
C GLN A 371 -13.31 11.78 17.02
N ALA A 372 -13.44 10.60 16.42
CA ALA A 372 -14.73 9.96 16.19
C ALA A 372 -15.40 9.55 17.52
N ALA A 373 -14.61 9.05 18.49
CA ALA A 373 -15.09 8.69 19.82
C ALA A 373 -15.60 9.91 20.59
N ASP A 374 -14.92 11.05 20.50
CA ASP A 374 -15.33 12.31 21.12
C ASP A 374 -16.65 12.83 20.52
N TRP A 375 -16.78 12.77 19.20
CA TRP A 375 -18.04 13.15 18.54
C TRP A 375 -19.18 12.22 18.96
N ALA A 376 -18.97 10.90 18.92
CA ALA A 376 -20.00 9.92 19.31
C ALA A 376 -20.44 10.07 20.77
N ARG A 377 -19.51 10.34 21.70
CA ARG A 377 -19.84 10.59 23.12
C ARG A 377 -20.68 11.86 23.32
N ARG A 378 -20.38 12.95 22.59
CA ARG A 378 -21.14 14.19 22.69
C ARG A 378 -22.54 14.09 22.14
N THR A 379 -22.72 13.35 21.05
CA THR A 379 -23.99 13.32 20.29
C THR A 379 -24.85 12.10 20.61
N GLY A 380 -24.28 11.05 21.23
CA GLY A 380 -24.94 9.76 21.40
C GLY A 380 -25.04 8.94 20.10
N GLY A 381 -24.30 9.35 19.06
CA GLY A 381 -24.30 8.77 17.73
C GLY A 381 -23.17 7.78 17.46
N SER A 382 -22.89 7.53 16.20
CA SER A 382 -21.74 6.74 15.71
C SER A 382 -21.14 7.36 14.46
N VAL A 383 -19.83 7.10 14.23
CA VAL A 383 -19.14 7.44 12.99
C VAL A 383 -18.79 6.14 12.24
N VAL A 384 -19.47 5.92 11.12
CA VAL A 384 -19.35 4.69 10.34
C VAL A 384 -18.74 5.02 8.98
N GLU A 385 -17.75 4.24 8.57
CA GLU A 385 -17.12 4.38 7.28
C GLU A 385 -17.31 3.11 6.46
N LEU A 386 -17.71 3.27 5.21
CA LEU A 386 -18.00 2.22 4.24
C LEU A 386 -17.02 2.32 3.07
N HIS A 387 -16.52 1.20 2.60
CA HIS A 387 -15.62 1.15 1.46
C HIS A 387 -16.16 0.27 0.34
N ALA A 388 -15.98 0.75 -0.88
CA ALA A 388 -16.17 -0.01 -2.11
C ALA A 388 -14.92 0.13 -2.99
N TYR A 389 -14.31 -0.99 -3.35
CA TYR A 389 -13.09 -1.03 -4.17
C TYR A 389 -13.38 -1.60 -5.55
N ALA A 390 -12.48 -1.33 -6.50
CA ALA A 390 -12.55 -1.85 -7.86
C ALA A 390 -13.92 -1.60 -8.54
N LEU A 391 -14.48 -0.43 -8.34
CA LEU A 391 -15.74 -0.02 -8.97
C LEU A 391 -15.59 0.03 -10.50
N PRO A 392 -16.69 -0.18 -11.25
CA PRO A 392 -16.65 -0.02 -12.69
C PRO A 392 -16.20 1.39 -13.10
N PRO A 393 -15.33 1.54 -14.11
CA PRO A 393 -14.97 2.86 -14.64
C PRO A 393 -16.23 3.61 -15.09
N GLY A 394 -16.31 4.89 -14.73
CA GLY A 394 -17.46 5.72 -15.07
C GLY A 394 -18.73 5.46 -14.24
N CYS A 395 -18.64 4.73 -13.12
CA CYS A 395 -19.75 4.56 -12.20
C CYS A 395 -20.27 5.93 -11.72
N ASP A 396 -21.58 6.04 -11.54
CA ASP A 396 -22.18 7.25 -10.97
C ASP A 396 -22.00 7.27 -9.45
N PRO A 397 -21.25 8.25 -8.90
CA PRO A 397 -20.96 8.30 -7.46
C PRO A 397 -22.21 8.31 -6.58
N ALA A 398 -23.27 9.00 -6.98
CA ALA A 398 -24.50 9.12 -6.18
C ALA A 398 -25.24 7.77 -6.12
N THR A 399 -25.30 7.06 -7.22
CA THR A 399 -25.88 5.72 -7.29
C THR A 399 -25.10 4.75 -6.41
N GLU A 400 -23.77 4.78 -6.47
CA GLU A 400 -22.90 3.92 -5.65
C GLU A 400 -23.02 4.23 -4.15
N GLN A 401 -23.11 5.48 -3.75
CA GLN A 401 -23.34 5.88 -2.35
C GLN A 401 -24.64 5.29 -1.80
N VAL A 402 -25.73 5.38 -2.58
CA VAL A 402 -27.03 4.81 -2.19
C VAL A 402 -26.97 3.28 -2.12
N SER A 403 -26.32 2.65 -3.09
CA SER A 403 -26.12 1.20 -3.12
C SER A 403 -25.32 0.72 -1.91
N LEU A 404 -24.21 1.39 -1.62
CA LEU A 404 -23.32 1.09 -0.51
C LEU A 404 -24.02 1.19 0.84
N TRP A 405 -24.83 2.25 1.03
CA TRP A 405 -25.64 2.41 2.24
C TRP A 405 -26.68 1.30 2.40
N LYS A 406 -27.38 0.91 1.34
CA LYS A 406 -28.34 -0.19 1.37
C LYS A 406 -27.67 -1.51 1.81
N GLN A 407 -26.50 -1.83 1.26
CA GLN A 407 -25.74 -3.01 1.63
C GLN A 407 -25.27 -2.96 3.09
N ALA A 408 -24.87 -1.77 3.58
CA ALA A 408 -24.52 -1.59 4.99
C ALA A 408 -25.70 -1.86 5.92
N LEU A 409 -26.94 -1.52 5.53
CA LEU A 409 -28.17 -1.84 6.29
C LEU A 409 -28.53 -3.34 6.31
N GLU A 410 -28.02 -4.12 5.35
CA GLU A 410 -28.12 -5.59 5.39
C GLU A 410 -27.18 -6.17 6.44
N VAL A 411 -25.96 -5.63 6.52
CA VAL A 411 -24.91 -6.05 7.46
C VAL A 411 -25.19 -5.55 8.87
N TYR A 412 -25.66 -4.31 9.01
CA TYR A 412 -25.99 -3.63 10.28
C TYR A 412 -27.46 -3.21 10.30
N PRO A 413 -28.41 -4.17 10.48
CA PRO A 413 -29.84 -3.90 10.45
C PRO A 413 -30.32 -2.89 11.50
N GLU A 414 -29.56 -2.73 12.58
CA GLU A 414 -29.82 -1.75 13.64
C GLU A 414 -29.74 -0.30 13.16
N LEU A 415 -29.07 -0.05 12.05
CA LEU A 415 -28.97 1.28 11.43
C LEU A 415 -30.18 1.64 10.56
N ARG A 416 -31.15 0.73 10.39
CA ARG A 416 -32.41 1.06 9.72
C ARG A 416 -33.13 2.16 10.48
N GLY A 417 -33.41 3.27 9.78
CA GLY A 417 -34.00 4.46 10.36
C GLY A 417 -33.00 5.38 11.08
N ALA A 418 -31.69 5.08 11.06
CA ALA A 418 -30.67 6.05 11.43
C ALA A 418 -30.68 7.21 10.42
N LYS A 419 -30.52 8.43 10.93
CA LYS A 419 -30.35 9.63 10.09
C LYS A 419 -28.88 10.02 10.08
N ALA A 420 -28.35 10.28 8.91
CA ALA A 420 -27.05 10.91 8.80
C ALA A 420 -27.17 12.37 9.24
N VAL A 421 -26.49 12.72 10.32
CA VAL A 421 -26.29 14.12 10.74
C VAL A 421 -25.43 14.81 9.69
N ASP A 422 -24.42 14.10 9.21
CA ASP A 422 -23.58 14.51 8.08
C ASP A 422 -23.00 13.30 7.35
N SER A 423 -22.53 13.50 6.12
CA SER A 423 -21.81 12.48 5.36
C SER A 423 -20.74 13.12 4.45
N ARG A 424 -19.66 12.39 4.23
CA ARG A 424 -18.59 12.74 3.29
C ARG A 424 -18.26 11.56 2.42
N HIS A 425 -17.97 11.83 1.16
CA HIS A 425 -17.73 10.81 0.15
C HIS A 425 -16.51 11.16 -0.68
N GLU A 426 -15.60 10.20 -0.85
CA GLU A 426 -14.40 10.33 -1.66
C GLU A 426 -14.34 9.24 -2.72
N LEU A 427 -14.53 9.62 -3.99
CA LEU A 427 -14.29 8.77 -5.16
C LEU A 427 -12.92 9.11 -5.76
N ARG A 428 -12.05 8.12 -5.91
CA ARG A 428 -10.69 8.29 -6.44
C ARG A 428 -10.29 7.15 -7.36
N GLU A 429 -9.36 7.45 -8.29
CA GLU A 429 -8.81 6.52 -9.29
C GLU A 429 -7.30 6.75 -9.45
N ASP A 430 -6.55 6.78 -8.36
CA ASP A 430 -5.13 7.15 -8.33
C ASP A 430 -4.23 6.06 -7.72
N CYS A 431 -4.75 4.86 -7.51
CA CYS A 431 -3.97 3.71 -7.08
C CYS A 431 -3.33 3.00 -8.28
N PRO A 432 -2.16 2.37 -8.11
CA PRO A 432 -1.55 1.59 -9.18
C PRO A 432 -2.31 0.29 -9.43
N LEU A 433 -2.35 -0.14 -10.68
CA LEU A 433 -2.80 -1.47 -11.07
C LEU A 433 -1.58 -2.37 -11.37
N PHE A 434 -1.69 -3.65 -11.02
CA PHE A 434 -0.67 -4.66 -11.28
C PHE A 434 -1.26 -5.77 -12.19
N PRO A 435 -1.38 -5.50 -13.49
CA PRO A 435 -2.04 -6.44 -14.42
C PRO A 435 -1.15 -7.65 -14.72
N PRO A 436 -1.74 -8.76 -15.23
CA PRO A 436 -0.97 -9.87 -15.77
C PRO A 436 0.02 -9.41 -16.84
N GLY A 437 1.26 -9.93 -16.79
CA GLY A 437 2.33 -9.58 -17.72
C GLY A 437 2.98 -8.22 -17.48
N GLY A 438 2.51 -7.43 -16.52
CA GLY A 438 2.95 -6.05 -16.32
C GLY A 438 4.24 -5.86 -15.52
N TYR A 439 4.81 -6.90 -14.91
CA TYR A 439 5.96 -6.74 -14.02
C TYR A 439 7.19 -6.17 -14.72
N GLY A 440 7.48 -6.65 -15.94
CA GLY A 440 8.63 -6.19 -16.74
C GLY A 440 8.55 -4.72 -17.15
N ASP A 441 7.35 -4.17 -17.29
CA ASP A 441 7.09 -2.82 -17.76
C ASP A 441 7.06 -1.78 -16.63
N ARG A 442 7.11 -2.22 -15.38
CA ARG A 442 7.15 -1.29 -14.23
C ARG A 442 8.44 -0.49 -14.21
N CYS A 443 8.33 0.78 -13.86
CA CYS A 443 9.50 1.59 -13.57
C CYS A 443 10.29 0.98 -12.40
N THR A 444 11.61 0.98 -12.52
CA THR A 444 12.54 0.68 -11.43
C THR A 444 12.88 1.95 -10.65
N VAL A 445 13.57 1.82 -9.52
CA VAL A 445 14.09 2.97 -8.77
C VAL A 445 15.03 3.82 -9.61
N GLY A 446 15.93 3.18 -10.37
CA GLY A 446 16.87 3.86 -11.26
C GLY A 446 16.19 4.32 -12.55
N THR A 447 16.70 5.43 -13.10
CA THR A 447 16.30 6.00 -14.39
C THR A 447 17.52 6.14 -15.31
N PRO A 448 17.35 6.55 -16.58
CA PRO A 448 18.49 6.87 -17.46
C PRO A 448 19.40 7.97 -16.92
N HIS A 449 18.89 8.87 -16.06
CA HIS A 449 19.70 9.89 -15.40
C HIS A 449 20.13 9.41 -14.01
N PRO A 450 21.44 9.30 -13.71
CA PRO A 450 21.90 8.78 -12.42
C PRO A 450 21.57 9.69 -11.22
N TRP A 451 21.18 10.94 -11.44
CA TRP A 451 20.72 11.89 -10.43
C TRP A 451 19.21 11.88 -10.23
N LEU A 452 18.46 11.17 -11.07
CA LEU A 452 17.00 11.05 -11.01
C LEU A 452 16.61 9.63 -10.57
N VAL A 453 15.78 9.53 -9.54
CA VAL A 453 15.27 8.25 -9.05
C VAL A 453 13.76 8.32 -8.86
N VAL A 454 13.09 7.16 -8.95
CA VAL A 454 11.64 7.03 -8.77
C VAL A 454 11.35 6.22 -7.52
N ALA A 455 10.35 6.63 -6.74
CA ALA A 455 9.86 5.90 -5.57
C ALA A 455 8.33 5.90 -5.52
N GLY A 456 7.74 4.83 -5.00
CA GLY A 456 6.29 4.66 -4.90
C GLY A 456 5.92 3.18 -4.82
N ASP A 457 4.67 2.89 -4.50
CA ASP A 457 4.16 1.53 -4.48
C ASP A 457 3.97 0.91 -5.87
N HIS A 458 3.98 1.72 -6.92
CA HIS A 458 3.98 1.30 -8.33
C HIS A 458 5.37 0.91 -8.86
N VAL A 459 6.42 1.25 -8.12
CA VAL A 459 7.82 0.96 -8.52
C VAL A 459 8.14 -0.52 -8.32
N ARG A 460 8.83 -1.09 -9.31
CA ARG A 460 9.37 -2.45 -9.21
C ARG A 460 10.45 -2.51 -8.14
N VAL A 461 10.22 -3.38 -7.17
CA VAL A 461 11.17 -3.71 -6.11
C VAL A 461 11.29 -5.23 -6.07
N ASP A 462 12.51 -5.76 -6.20
CA ASP A 462 12.77 -7.20 -6.25
C ASP A 462 12.85 -7.81 -4.82
N LEU A 463 11.87 -7.41 -3.98
CA LEU A 463 11.65 -7.87 -2.62
C LEU A 463 10.16 -8.18 -2.42
N PRO A 464 9.80 -9.11 -1.50
CA PRO A 464 8.41 -9.38 -1.17
C PRO A 464 7.83 -8.27 -0.29
N VAL A 465 7.51 -7.16 -0.92
CA VAL A 465 6.87 -5.98 -0.33
C VAL A 465 5.66 -5.57 -1.16
N ALA A 466 4.64 -5.02 -0.52
CA ALA A 466 3.42 -4.58 -1.17
C ALA A 466 2.86 -3.30 -0.54
N LEU A 467 2.03 -2.58 -1.26
CA LEU A 467 1.25 -1.44 -0.76
C LEU A 467 2.14 -0.39 -0.06
N MET A 468 1.76 0.04 1.14
CA MET A 468 2.49 1.03 1.93
C MET A 468 3.94 0.63 2.22
N GLU A 469 4.19 -0.67 2.43
CA GLU A 469 5.55 -1.16 2.66
C GLU A 469 6.42 -1.05 1.40
N ARG A 470 5.84 -1.31 0.21
CA ARG A 470 6.56 -1.09 -1.06
C ARG A 470 6.89 0.39 -1.26
N ALA A 471 5.96 1.28 -0.90
CA ALA A 471 6.21 2.72 -0.95
C ALA A 471 7.38 3.13 -0.03
N ALA A 472 7.36 2.70 1.23
CA ALA A 472 8.45 2.99 2.18
C ALA A 472 9.79 2.39 1.71
N THR A 473 9.78 1.13 1.30
CA THR A 473 10.99 0.42 0.82
C THR A 473 11.58 1.10 -0.40
N SER A 474 10.77 1.40 -1.42
CA SER A 474 11.24 2.08 -2.63
C SER A 474 11.80 3.47 -2.34
N GLY A 475 11.24 4.20 -1.38
CA GLY A 475 11.75 5.48 -0.92
C GLY A 475 13.17 5.37 -0.33
N VAL A 476 13.40 4.37 0.53
CA VAL A 476 14.74 4.12 1.09
C VAL A 476 15.72 3.68 -0.01
N LEU A 477 15.29 2.80 -0.93
CA LEU A 477 16.12 2.36 -2.04
C LEU A 477 16.49 3.51 -3.00
N ALA A 478 15.55 4.44 -3.24
CA ALA A 478 15.80 5.66 -4.02
C ALA A 478 16.86 6.55 -3.36
N ALA A 479 16.74 6.76 -2.04
CA ALA A 479 17.77 7.46 -1.29
C ALA A 479 19.13 6.74 -1.35
N ASN A 480 19.15 5.42 -1.18
CA ASN A 480 20.37 4.61 -1.25
C ASN A 480 21.08 4.74 -2.61
N ALA A 481 20.33 4.77 -3.70
CA ALA A 481 20.90 4.96 -5.05
C ALA A 481 21.64 6.30 -5.18
N LEU A 482 21.06 7.39 -4.66
CA LEU A 482 21.71 8.70 -4.66
C LEU A 482 22.91 8.74 -3.70
N LEU A 483 22.76 8.20 -2.49
CA LEU A 483 23.83 8.17 -1.48
C LEU A 483 25.06 7.41 -1.96
N THR A 484 24.85 6.24 -2.59
CA THR A 484 25.93 5.42 -3.15
C THR A 484 26.75 6.21 -4.19
N ARG A 485 26.08 6.98 -5.04
CA ARG A 485 26.72 7.86 -6.03
C ARG A 485 27.60 8.95 -5.38
N TRP A 486 27.19 9.45 -4.22
CA TRP A 486 27.92 10.50 -3.49
C TRP A 486 28.89 9.96 -2.44
N GLY A 487 29.33 8.72 -2.58
CA GLY A 487 30.31 8.11 -1.69
C GLY A 487 29.84 7.98 -0.24
N ARG A 488 28.52 7.87 -0.04
CA ARG A 488 27.89 7.73 1.27
C ARG A 488 27.25 6.35 1.44
N TRP A 489 27.34 5.79 2.64
CA TRP A 489 26.61 4.57 2.98
C TRP A 489 25.11 4.84 3.04
N GLY A 490 24.34 3.97 2.44
CA GLY A 490 22.88 3.99 2.52
C GLY A 490 22.34 3.40 3.82
N HIS A 491 21.10 2.97 3.75
CA HIS A 491 20.36 2.36 4.86
C HIS A 491 19.99 0.93 4.53
N THR A 492 20.07 0.03 5.51
CA THR A 492 19.52 -1.32 5.45
C THR A 492 18.01 -1.24 5.28
N VAL A 493 17.46 -2.02 4.37
CA VAL A 493 16.02 -2.28 4.27
C VAL A 493 15.71 -3.67 4.78
N TRP A 494 14.54 -3.85 5.37
CA TRP A 494 14.08 -5.12 5.88
C TRP A 494 12.96 -5.68 5.00
N SER A 495 12.91 -7.00 4.91
CA SER A 495 11.86 -7.69 4.17
C SER A 495 11.48 -8.99 4.88
N VAL A 496 10.26 -9.47 4.65
CA VAL A 496 9.95 -10.87 4.90
C VAL A 496 10.88 -11.72 4.02
N PRO A 497 11.12 -13.01 4.37
CA PRO A 497 12.04 -13.85 3.59
C PRO A 497 11.72 -13.82 2.09
N ARG A 498 12.70 -13.61 1.24
CA ARG A 498 12.51 -13.62 -0.22
C ARG A 498 12.07 -14.97 -0.77
N ARG A 499 12.24 -16.03 0.03
CA ARG A 499 11.86 -17.40 -0.33
C ARG A 499 10.90 -17.98 0.67
N GLY A 500 10.01 -18.85 0.20
CA GLY A 500 9.12 -19.62 1.08
C GLY A 500 9.87 -20.29 2.22
N ARG A 501 9.31 -20.29 3.44
CA ARG A 501 10.00 -20.71 4.69
C ARG A 501 10.43 -22.18 4.72
N PHE A 502 9.72 -23.08 3.99
CA PHE A 502 9.91 -24.53 4.12
C PHE A 502 10.68 -25.11 2.94
N ALA A 503 11.99 -25.28 3.09
CA ALA A 503 12.83 -25.84 2.04
C ALA A 503 12.36 -27.22 1.52
N PRO A 504 11.91 -28.19 2.34
CA PRO A 504 11.35 -29.44 1.83
C PRO A 504 10.10 -29.26 1.00
N LEU A 505 9.16 -28.40 1.43
CA LEU A 505 7.92 -28.15 0.66
C LEU A 505 8.21 -27.41 -0.65
N ARG A 506 9.18 -26.49 -0.66
CA ARG A 506 9.66 -25.86 -1.89
C ARG A 506 10.28 -26.88 -2.85
N ALA A 507 11.10 -27.80 -2.34
CA ALA A 507 11.70 -28.87 -3.15
C ALA A 507 10.61 -29.77 -3.74
N LEU A 508 9.62 -30.16 -2.93
CA LEU A 508 8.46 -30.94 -3.39
C LEU A 508 7.64 -30.16 -4.44
N ALA A 509 7.36 -28.89 -4.20
CA ALA A 509 6.64 -28.04 -5.18
C ALA A 509 7.37 -27.99 -6.52
N ARG A 510 8.70 -27.89 -6.51
CA ARG A 510 9.55 -27.90 -7.72
C ARG A 510 9.55 -29.26 -8.43
N SER A 511 9.59 -30.35 -7.68
CA SER A 511 9.59 -31.71 -8.25
C SER A 511 8.24 -32.08 -8.90
N LEU A 512 7.14 -31.49 -8.40
CA LEU A 512 5.79 -31.71 -8.92
C LEU A 512 5.40 -30.74 -10.04
N ARG A 513 6.24 -29.79 -10.38
CA ARG A 513 6.04 -28.97 -11.57
C ARG A 513 6.17 -29.85 -12.80
N GLN A 514 5.09 -29.99 -13.55
CA GLN A 514 5.21 -30.53 -14.91
C GLN A 514 6.11 -29.58 -15.71
N PRO A 515 7.00 -30.07 -16.56
CA PRO A 515 7.75 -29.23 -17.50
C PRO A 515 6.73 -28.63 -18.46
N GLY A 516 6.13 -27.51 -18.08
CA GLY A 516 5.15 -26.80 -18.87
C GLY A 516 5.88 -25.96 -19.92
N HIS A 517 5.44 -26.12 -21.16
CA HIS A 517 5.65 -25.26 -22.32
C HIS A 517 6.62 -24.09 -22.08
N ARG A 518 7.85 -24.26 -22.57
CA ARG A 518 8.66 -23.11 -22.95
C ARG A 518 7.87 -22.37 -24.03
N PRO A 519 7.68 -21.07 -23.94
CA PRO A 519 7.19 -20.31 -25.07
C PRO A 519 8.16 -20.59 -26.23
N GLU A 520 7.64 -21.11 -27.32
CA GLU A 520 8.39 -21.18 -28.57
C GLU A 520 8.91 -19.78 -28.86
N GLU A 521 10.21 -19.62 -28.91
CA GLU A 521 10.87 -18.46 -29.51
C GLU A 521 10.28 -18.29 -30.91
N ARG A 522 9.34 -17.38 -31.06
CA ARG A 522 8.95 -16.91 -32.39
C ARG A 522 10.11 -16.12 -32.94
N ASN A 523 10.99 -16.84 -33.65
CA ASN A 523 11.85 -16.26 -34.64
C ASN A 523 10.97 -15.53 -35.68
N ARG A 524 10.98 -14.20 -35.59
CA ARG A 524 10.96 -13.30 -36.78
C ARG A 524 11.23 -11.87 -36.34
#